data_90dd45e7da05f2a20a83b45ae5cdf231
#
_entry.id   90dd45e7da05f2a20a83b45ae5cdf231
#
_cell.length_a   1.000
_cell.length_b   1.000
_cell.length_c   1.000
_cell.angle_alpha   90.00
_cell.angle_beta   90.00
_cell.angle_gamma   90.00
#
_symmetry.space_group_name_H-M   'P 1'
#
loop_
_entity.id
_entity.type
_entity.pdbx_description
1 polymer ?
#
loop_
_entity_poly.entity_id
_entity_poly.type
_entity_poly.pdbx_seq_one_letter_code
_entity_poly.pdbx_strand_id
1 'polypeptide(L)'
;MTNYRVFDGHCDTPIELWLQNQPLLENTLAVSLARAQRLGTWAQFFAFCTAWVEAKLPRPEIFARALDYFDAQLRENADKITLCRTASEAEAAMQSGKCAAFLAIEGAEAVREDEGLLERAYEMGVRMISLVWNLPNSLAAPCGS
;
A
#
# COMPACT_ATOMS: atom_id res chain seq x y z
N MET A 1 -16.23 18.48 15.47
CA MET A 1 -15.97 17.46 14.45
C MET A 1 -15.92 16.11 15.15
N THR A 2 -16.57 15.09 14.61
CA THR A 2 -16.53 13.73 15.19
C THR A 2 -15.15 13.15 14.94
N ASN A 3 -14.43 12.80 15.99
CA ASN A 3 -13.08 12.24 15.88
C ASN A 3 -13.20 10.72 15.85
N TYR A 4 -13.14 10.12 14.65
CA TYR A 4 -13.18 8.67 14.48
C TYR A 4 -11.79 8.07 14.65
N ARG A 5 -11.74 6.81 15.11
CA ARG A 5 -10.58 5.94 14.96
C ARG A 5 -10.87 5.00 13.80
N VAL A 6 -10.17 5.21 12.69
CA VAL A 6 -10.38 4.43 11.47
C VAL A 6 -9.25 3.43 11.30
N PHE A 7 -9.61 2.19 11.01
CA PHE A 7 -8.70 1.18 10.51
C PHE A 7 -9.24 0.70 9.17
N ASP A 8 -8.52 0.98 8.08
CA ASP A 8 -8.89 0.56 6.74
C ASP A 8 -7.90 -0.51 6.25
N GLY A 9 -8.43 -1.68 5.97
CA GLY A 9 -7.65 -2.87 5.60
C GLY A 9 -7.13 -2.87 4.17
N HIS A 10 -7.58 -1.94 3.28
CA HIS A 10 -7.19 -2.02 1.88
C HIS A 10 -7.42 -0.72 1.10
N CYS A 11 -6.44 -0.34 0.27
CA CYS A 11 -6.64 0.56 -0.87
C CYS A 11 -5.55 0.34 -1.93
N ASP A 12 -5.89 0.48 -3.21
CA ASP A 12 -4.98 0.37 -4.37
C ASP A 12 -4.25 1.68 -4.69
N THR A 13 -4.42 2.69 -3.86
CA THR A 13 -3.88 4.04 -4.07
C THR A 13 -2.40 4.08 -4.48
N PRO A 14 -1.47 3.26 -3.93
CA PRO A 14 -0.05 3.34 -4.30
C PRO A 14 0.24 3.13 -5.80
N ILE A 15 -0.36 2.11 -6.40
CA ILE A 15 -0.20 1.83 -7.83
C ILE A 15 -0.81 2.95 -8.68
N GLU A 16 -2.01 3.41 -8.31
CA GLU A 16 -2.69 4.50 -9.00
C GLU A 16 -1.92 5.82 -8.93
N LEU A 17 -1.31 6.16 -7.78
CA LEU A 17 -0.47 7.35 -7.63
C LEU A 17 0.68 7.33 -8.63
N TRP A 18 1.39 6.19 -8.72
CA TRP A 18 2.50 6.02 -9.65
C TRP A 18 2.04 6.11 -11.10
N LEU A 19 0.99 5.37 -11.49
CA LEU A 19 0.49 5.34 -12.86
C LEU A 19 -0.01 6.71 -13.35
N GLN A 20 -0.66 7.47 -12.47
CA GLN A 20 -1.26 8.76 -12.78
C GLN A 20 -0.38 9.96 -12.40
N ASN A 21 0.81 9.70 -11.83
CA ASN A 21 1.73 10.72 -11.34
C ASN A 21 1.04 11.75 -10.41
N GLN A 22 0.19 11.26 -9.49
CA GLN A 22 -0.53 12.08 -8.53
C GLN A 22 0.15 12.08 -7.16
N PRO A 23 0.13 13.16 -6.38
CA PRO A 23 0.68 13.19 -5.03
C PRO A 23 -0.26 12.51 -4.01
N LEU A 24 0.31 11.96 -2.94
CA LEU A 24 -0.47 11.32 -1.87
C LEU A 24 -1.25 12.36 -1.04
N LEU A 25 -0.75 13.58 -0.92
CA LEU A 25 -1.37 14.63 -0.11
C LEU A 25 -2.77 15.00 -0.63
N GLU A 26 -2.86 15.36 -1.90
CA GLU A 26 -4.11 15.71 -2.57
C GLU A 26 -4.19 15.03 -3.93
N ASN A 27 -5.19 14.20 -4.11
CA ASN A 27 -5.44 13.46 -5.34
C ASN A 27 -6.93 13.15 -5.51
N THR A 28 -7.29 12.61 -6.67
CA THR A 28 -8.66 12.22 -7.03
C THR A 28 -8.95 10.73 -6.76
N LEU A 29 -7.97 9.99 -6.22
CA LEU A 29 -8.03 8.55 -5.97
C LEU A 29 -8.84 8.23 -4.69
N ALA A 30 -8.92 6.95 -4.34
CA ALA A 30 -9.67 6.49 -3.18
C ALA A 30 -9.17 7.13 -1.87
N VAL A 31 -7.84 7.20 -1.67
CA VAL A 31 -7.21 7.76 -0.47
C VAL A 31 -6.35 8.97 -0.80
N SER A 32 -6.54 10.08 -0.04
CA SER A 32 -5.60 11.19 0.05
C SER A 32 -5.45 11.65 1.49
N LEU A 33 -4.26 12.10 1.88
CA LEU A 33 -4.00 12.52 3.26
C LEU A 33 -4.87 13.71 3.68
N ALA A 34 -5.11 14.67 2.79
CA ALA A 34 -5.95 15.83 3.07
C ALA A 34 -7.42 15.46 3.38
N ARG A 35 -7.95 14.41 2.76
CA ARG A 35 -9.29 13.87 3.08
C ARG A 35 -9.26 13.04 4.35
N ALA A 36 -8.25 12.19 4.51
CA ALA A 36 -8.08 11.31 5.64
C ALA A 36 -8.03 12.06 6.96
N GLN A 37 -7.25 13.12 7.03
CA GLN A 37 -7.10 13.93 8.25
C GLN A 37 -8.41 14.52 8.79
N ARG A 38 -9.45 14.64 7.94
CA ARG A 38 -10.78 15.12 8.37
C ARG A 38 -11.57 14.07 9.14
N LEU A 39 -11.19 12.79 9.06
CA LEU A 39 -11.89 11.69 9.74
C LEU A 39 -11.42 11.51 11.20
N GLY A 40 -10.21 11.92 11.53
CA GLY A 40 -9.59 11.74 12.84
C GLY A 40 -8.31 10.92 12.76
N THR A 41 -8.13 9.97 13.69
CA THR A 41 -6.96 9.09 13.66
C THR A 41 -7.16 7.93 12.71
N TRP A 42 -6.14 7.59 11.92
CA TRP A 42 -6.27 6.63 10.83
C TRP A 42 -5.08 5.70 10.70
N ALA A 43 -5.38 4.40 10.50
CA ALA A 43 -4.43 3.38 10.04
C ALA A 43 -4.94 2.77 8.73
N GLN A 44 -4.05 2.62 7.74
CA GLN A 44 -4.37 2.20 6.39
C GLN A 44 -3.39 1.14 5.90
N PHE A 45 -3.91 0.04 5.31
CA PHE A 45 -3.13 -0.82 4.44
C PHE A 45 -3.14 -0.28 3.00
N PHE A 46 -1.96 0.03 2.50
CA PHE A 46 -1.69 0.46 1.14
C PHE A 46 -1.23 -0.74 0.31
N ALA A 47 -2.07 -1.20 -0.59
CA ALA A 47 -1.85 -2.41 -1.37
C ALA A 47 -1.21 -2.11 -2.72
N PHE A 48 -0.28 -2.98 -3.10
CA PHE A 48 0.36 -2.99 -4.42
C PHE A 48 -0.15 -4.18 -5.20
N CYS A 49 -1.17 -3.97 -6.04
CA CYS A 49 -1.71 -4.97 -6.94
C CYS A 49 -1.09 -4.81 -8.34
N THR A 50 -0.14 -5.68 -8.67
CA THR A 50 0.53 -5.62 -9.98
C THR A 50 -0.23 -6.35 -11.08
N ALA A 51 -1.20 -7.21 -10.72
CA ALA A 51 -1.87 -8.13 -11.63
C ALA A 51 -2.66 -7.44 -12.75
N TRP A 52 -3.31 -6.30 -12.46
CA TRP A 52 -4.15 -5.57 -13.41
C TRP A 52 -3.40 -4.48 -14.19
N VAL A 53 -2.12 -4.22 -13.87
CA VAL A 53 -1.36 -3.16 -14.53
C VAL A 53 -1.03 -3.56 -15.97
N GLU A 54 -1.57 -2.82 -16.92
CA GLU A 54 -1.30 -2.99 -18.35
C GLU A 54 0.02 -2.33 -18.75
N ALA A 55 1.14 -2.90 -18.30
CA ALA A 55 2.46 -2.44 -18.67
C ALA A 55 3.29 -3.60 -19.27
N LYS A 56 4.16 -3.28 -20.23
CA LYS A 56 5.12 -4.25 -20.79
C LYS A 56 6.37 -4.39 -19.88
N LEU A 57 6.15 -4.45 -18.59
CA LEU A 57 7.19 -4.58 -17.57
C LEU A 57 6.97 -5.85 -16.77
N PRO A 58 8.02 -6.51 -16.28
CA PRO A 58 7.90 -7.60 -15.31
C PRO A 58 7.19 -7.12 -14.04
N ARG A 59 6.38 -7.97 -13.42
CA ARG A 59 5.63 -7.63 -12.20
C ARG A 59 6.52 -7.16 -11.04
N PRO A 60 7.72 -7.75 -10.80
CA PRO A 60 8.66 -7.24 -9.81
C PRO A 60 9.11 -5.79 -10.08
N GLU A 61 9.29 -5.42 -11.35
CA GLU A 61 9.68 -4.06 -11.72
C GLU A 61 8.53 -3.06 -11.53
N ILE A 62 7.28 -3.45 -11.84
CA ILE A 62 6.08 -2.64 -11.56
C ILE A 62 5.99 -2.37 -10.06
N PHE A 63 6.13 -3.42 -9.24
CA PHE A 63 6.12 -3.29 -7.78
C PHE A 63 7.22 -2.33 -7.28
N ALA A 64 8.46 -2.53 -7.74
CA ALA A 64 9.59 -1.69 -7.32
C ALA A 64 9.37 -0.22 -7.66
N ARG A 65 8.94 0.11 -8.88
CA ARG A 65 8.69 1.49 -9.31
C ARG A 65 7.55 2.15 -8.53
N ALA A 66 6.47 1.43 -8.31
CA ALA A 66 5.34 1.94 -7.52
C ALA A 66 5.73 2.14 -6.06
N LEU A 67 6.54 1.23 -5.49
CA LEU A 67 7.04 1.34 -4.12
C LEU A 67 8.00 2.52 -3.95
N ASP A 68 8.94 2.72 -4.89
CA ASP A 68 9.85 3.86 -4.88
C ASP A 68 9.08 5.19 -4.94
N TYR A 69 8.05 5.25 -5.80
CA TYR A 69 7.18 6.41 -5.89
C TYR A 69 6.44 6.66 -4.57
N PHE A 70 5.84 5.62 -4.00
CA PHE A 70 5.10 5.74 -2.75
C PHE A 70 6.00 6.09 -1.55
N ASP A 71 7.22 5.54 -1.49
CA ASP A 71 8.19 5.86 -0.45
C ASP A 71 8.63 7.34 -0.52
N ALA A 72 8.80 7.88 -1.73
CA ALA A 72 9.04 9.32 -1.91
C ALA A 72 7.85 10.15 -1.37
N GLN A 73 6.61 9.72 -1.62
CA GLN A 73 5.42 10.37 -1.09
C GLN A 73 5.32 10.28 0.45
N LEU A 74 5.74 9.17 1.05
CA LEU A 74 5.82 9.04 2.52
C LEU A 74 6.82 10.01 3.12
N ARG A 75 8.00 10.16 2.50
CA ARG A 75 9.04 11.10 2.95
C ARG A 75 8.59 12.55 2.84
N GLU A 76 7.98 12.92 1.71
CA GLU A 76 7.46 14.25 1.46
C GLU A 76 6.39 14.67 2.49
N ASN A 77 5.62 13.71 2.98
CA ASN A 77 4.52 13.93 3.91
C ASN A 77 4.80 13.37 5.32
N ALA A 78 6.06 13.27 5.73
CA ALA A 78 6.47 12.64 7.00
C ALA A 78 5.88 13.31 8.26
N ASP A 79 5.36 14.52 8.14
CA ASP A 79 4.61 15.21 9.19
C ASP A 79 3.15 14.71 9.34
N LYS A 80 2.60 13.99 8.33
CA LYS A 80 1.20 13.55 8.26
C LYS A 80 1.02 12.03 8.22
N ILE A 81 2.03 11.29 7.81
CA ILE A 81 1.98 9.83 7.63
C ILE A 81 3.28 9.18 8.08
N THR A 82 3.20 7.98 8.62
CA THR A 82 4.36 7.19 9.05
C THR A 82 4.19 5.74 8.61
N LEU A 83 5.22 5.18 7.98
CA LEU A 83 5.26 3.74 7.69
C LEU A 83 5.42 2.98 9.00
N CYS A 84 4.52 2.02 9.24
CA CYS A 84 4.46 1.19 10.42
C CYS A 84 4.65 -0.28 10.05
N ARG A 85 5.35 -1.02 10.90
CA ARG A 85 5.61 -2.46 10.78
C ARG A 85 4.95 -3.27 11.89
N THR A 86 4.52 -2.59 12.96
CA THR A 86 3.90 -3.19 14.15
C THR A 86 2.68 -2.39 14.59
N ALA A 87 1.82 -3.03 15.39
CA ALA A 87 0.66 -2.36 15.99
C ALA A 87 1.06 -1.22 16.93
N SER A 88 2.14 -1.38 17.69
CA SER A 88 2.63 -0.33 18.60
C SER A 88 3.15 0.89 17.85
N GLU A 89 3.80 0.72 16.71
CA GLU A 89 4.19 1.84 15.84
C GLU A 89 2.96 2.57 15.29
N ALA A 90 1.92 1.82 14.89
CA ALA A 90 0.69 2.40 14.40
C ALA A 90 -0.05 3.20 15.49
N GLU A 91 -0.12 2.67 16.70
CA GLU A 91 -0.71 3.39 17.84
C GLU A 91 0.06 4.68 18.13
N ALA A 92 1.39 4.66 18.13
CA ALA A 92 2.21 5.83 18.34
C ALA A 92 2.02 6.88 17.21
N ALA A 93 1.97 6.44 15.95
CA ALA A 93 1.68 7.32 14.81
C ALA A 93 0.32 8.01 14.96
N MET A 94 -0.75 7.23 15.24
CA MET A 94 -2.09 7.77 15.43
C MET A 94 -2.19 8.71 16.64
N GLN A 95 -1.50 8.42 17.75
CA GLN A 95 -1.44 9.30 18.92
C GLN A 95 -0.74 10.63 18.61
N SER A 96 0.23 10.62 17.70
CA SER A 96 0.90 11.85 17.22
C SER A 96 0.11 12.61 16.15
N GLY A 97 -1.11 12.15 15.80
CA GLY A 97 -1.96 12.76 14.78
C GLY A 97 -1.58 12.43 13.34
N LYS A 98 -0.72 11.44 13.13
CA LYS A 98 -0.34 10.96 11.80
C LYS A 98 -1.19 9.78 11.35
N CYS A 99 -1.30 9.58 10.05
CA CYS A 99 -1.75 8.33 9.47
C CYS A 99 -0.71 7.23 9.71
N ALA A 100 -1.13 6.07 10.20
CA ALA A 100 -0.31 4.88 10.27
C ALA A 100 -0.42 4.10 8.96
N ALA A 101 0.62 4.06 8.15
CA ALA A 101 0.64 3.34 6.88
C ALA A 101 1.23 1.94 7.07
N PHE A 102 0.53 0.91 6.58
CA PHE A 102 1.06 -0.43 6.39
C PHE A 102 1.14 -0.73 4.89
N LEU A 103 2.15 -1.49 4.47
CA LEU A 103 2.28 -1.93 3.09
C LEU A 103 1.75 -3.35 2.93
N ALA A 104 1.05 -3.58 1.81
CA ALA A 104 0.55 -4.88 1.41
C ALA A 104 0.88 -5.18 -0.05
N ILE A 105 1.03 -6.45 -0.39
CA ILE A 105 1.03 -6.93 -1.77
C ILE A 105 -0.28 -7.65 -2.00
N GLU A 106 -1.04 -7.22 -3.01
CA GLU A 106 -2.26 -7.91 -3.43
C GLU A 106 -2.02 -8.71 -4.70
N GLY A 107 -2.14 -10.04 -4.56
CA GLY A 107 -1.72 -10.99 -5.57
C GLY A 107 -0.20 -11.21 -5.58
N ALA A 108 0.23 -12.46 -5.44
CA ALA A 108 1.64 -12.82 -5.31
C ALA A 108 2.37 -12.97 -6.66
N GLU A 109 1.84 -12.41 -7.75
CA GLU A 109 2.39 -12.54 -9.10
C GLU A 109 3.82 -12.00 -9.16
N ALA A 110 4.10 -10.85 -8.56
CA ALA A 110 5.44 -10.27 -8.54
C ALA A 110 6.43 -11.13 -7.74
N VAL A 111 5.99 -11.68 -6.60
CA VAL A 111 6.81 -12.60 -5.76
C VAL A 111 7.09 -13.91 -6.50
N ARG A 112 6.12 -14.44 -7.26
CA ARG A 112 6.28 -15.64 -8.05
C ARG A 112 7.31 -15.46 -9.17
N GLU A 113 7.37 -14.29 -9.79
CA GLU A 113 8.33 -13.98 -10.86
C GLU A 113 9.78 -13.74 -10.33
N ASP A 114 9.89 -13.39 -9.04
CA ASP A 114 11.16 -13.17 -8.34
C ASP A 114 11.04 -13.67 -6.89
N GLU A 115 11.52 -14.89 -6.62
CA GLU A 115 11.42 -15.54 -5.30
C GLU A 115 12.13 -14.74 -4.19
N GLY A 116 13.21 -14.02 -4.51
CA GLY A 116 13.88 -13.14 -3.54
C GLY A 116 13.09 -11.88 -3.18
N LEU A 117 12.02 -11.56 -3.93
CA LEU A 117 11.23 -10.37 -3.68
C LEU A 117 10.47 -10.45 -2.34
N LEU A 118 10.06 -11.63 -1.89
CA LEU A 118 9.33 -11.77 -0.63
C LEU A 118 10.14 -11.26 0.57
N GLU A 119 11.40 -11.69 0.66
CA GLU A 119 12.31 -11.26 1.74
C GLU A 119 12.59 -9.76 1.65
N ARG A 120 12.92 -9.26 0.46
CA ARG A 120 13.13 -7.82 0.24
C ARG A 120 11.88 -6.99 0.56
N ALA A 121 10.70 -7.45 0.15
CA ALA A 121 9.45 -6.76 0.47
C ALA A 121 9.19 -6.68 1.99
N TYR A 122 9.48 -7.76 2.72
CA TYR A 122 9.39 -7.76 4.19
C TYR A 122 10.36 -6.74 4.80
N GLU A 123 11.61 -6.68 4.34
CA GLU A 123 12.62 -5.71 4.79
C GLU A 123 12.18 -4.26 4.48
N MET A 124 11.56 -4.04 3.33
CA MET A 124 10.99 -2.74 2.93
C MET A 124 9.76 -2.33 3.76
N GLY A 125 9.17 -3.24 4.52
CA GLY A 125 8.05 -2.94 5.43
C GLY A 125 6.71 -3.52 5.05
N VAL A 126 6.62 -4.37 4.01
CA VAL A 126 5.39 -5.10 3.70
C VAL A 126 5.05 -6.05 4.86
N ARG A 127 3.78 -6.06 5.27
CA ARG A 127 3.28 -6.87 6.40
C ARG A 127 2.04 -7.69 6.06
N MET A 128 1.55 -7.57 4.85
CA MET A 128 0.44 -8.37 4.35
C MET A 128 0.70 -8.76 2.89
N ILE A 129 0.33 -9.97 2.52
CA ILE A 129 0.32 -10.44 1.15
C ILE A 129 -0.88 -11.36 0.93
N SER A 130 -1.63 -11.16 -0.13
CA SER A 130 -2.60 -12.13 -0.62
C SER A 130 -1.97 -13.03 -1.68
N LEU A 131 -2.31 -14.31 -1.69
CA LEU A 131 -1.70 -15.28 -2.63
C LEU A 131 -2.19 -15.09 -4.05
N VAL A 132 -3.41 -14.60 -4.23
CA VAL A 132 -4.08 -14.46 -5.51
C VAL A 132 -4.98 -13.22 -5.50
N TRP A 133 -5.11 -12.59 -6.67
CA TRP A 133 -6.15 -11.58 -6.94
C TRP A 133 -7.33 -12.25 -7.69
N ASN A 134 -7.72 -11.81 -8.87
CA ASN A 134 -8.87 -12.33 -9.62
C ASN A 134 -8.52 -13.40 -10.67
N LEU A 135 -7.25 -13.64 -10.91
CA LEU A 135 -6.76 -14.64 -11.87
C LEU A 135 -5.92 -15.68 -11.15
N PRO A 136 -6.03 -16.97 -11.52
CA PRO A 136 -5.22 -18.02 -10.91
C PRO A 136 -3.73 -17.81 -11.23
N ASN A 137 -2.88 -18.13 -10.27
CA ASN A 137 -1.44 -18.21 -10.44
C ASN A 137 -0.92 -19.55 -9.91
N SER A 138 0.41 -19.76 -9.92
CA SER A 138 0.99 -21.05 -9.47
C SER A 138 0.88 -21.30 -7.97
N LEU A 139 0.48 -20.29 -7.17
CA LEU A 139 0.37 -20.39 -5.72
C LEU A 139 -1.07 -20.64 -5.27
N ALA A 140 -2.04 -20.06 -5.98
CA ALA A 140 -3.44 -20.16 -5.61
C ALA A 140 -4.37 -19.89 -6.78
N ALA A 141 -5.65 -20.29 -6.61
CA ALA A 141 -6.75 -19.94 -7.49
C ALA A 141 -7.75 -19.03 -6.75
N PRO A 142 -8.38 -18.07 -7.44
CA PRO A 142 -9.40 -17.23 -6.85
C PRO A 142 -10.68 -18.01 -6.56
N CYS A 143 -11.53 -17.45 -5.70
CA CYS A 143 -12.82 -18.03 -5.41
C CYS A 143 -13.68 -18.10 -6.69
N GLY A 144 -14.23 -19.28 -6.99
CA GLY A 144 -15.11 -19.49 -8.15
C GLY A 144 -14.40 -19.79 -9.48
N SER A 145 -13.10 -20.08 -9.46
CA SER A 145 -12.34 -20.57 -10.63
C SER A 145 -12.35 -22.09 -10.74
#